data_f5a228c88609adf482ae1091a280bbdc
#
_entry.id   f5a228c88609adf482ae1091a280bbdc
#
_cell.length_a   1.000
_cell.length_b   1.000
_cell.length_c   1.000
_cell.angle_alpha   90.00
_cell.angle_beta   90.00
_cell.angle_gamma   90.00
#
_symmetry.space_group_name_H-M   'P 1'
#
loop_
_entity.id
_entity.type
_entity.pdbx_description
1 polymer ?
#
loop_
_entity_poly.entity_id
_entity_poly.type
_entity_poly.pdbx_seq_one_letter_code
_entity_poly.pdbx_strand_id
1 'polypeptide(L)'
;MYNLIIFLPLIGAILSWILGNRFSSIPTYIVSISCLFLSMIISWIAFYDIAILKNDFEGVSLPWINSGEFRALWEFNFDTLSCVMFLVVNTVSAMVHLYSVGYMSHDKSKARFMAYLSFFTFAMLMLVSSNNLLQLFFGWEGVGVASYLLIGFWYNKKSATSAAVKAFLVNRVGDLGLSLIHISEPTRPSQ
;
A
#
# COMPACT_ATOMS: atom_id res chain seq x y z
N MET A 1 0.71 -12.51 -13.75
CA MET A 1 1.96 -12.48 -12.99
C MET A 1 2.14 -11.16 -12.24
N TYR A 2 1.91 -10.01 -12.86
CA TYR A 2 2.15 -8.69 -12.25
C TYR A 2 1.27 -8.33 -11.05
N ASN A 3 0.07 -8.90 -10.91
CA ASN A 3 -0.76 -8.71 -9.71
C ASN A 3 -0.04 -9.14 -8.41
N LEU A 4 0.97 -10.02 -8.51
CA LEU A 4 1.78 -10.40 -7.35
C LEU A 4 2.58 -9.23 -6.77
N ILE A 5 2.89 -8.20 -7.56
CA ILE A 5 3.56 -6.98 -7.09
C ILE A 5 2.80 -6.39 -5.91
N ILE A 6 1.47 -6.33 -6.03
CA ILE A 6 0.58 -5.72 -5.04
C ILE A 6 0.38 -6.65 -3.83
N PHE A 7 0.14 -7.94 -4.06
CA PHE A 7 -0.25 -8.86 -3.00
C PHE A 7 0.92 -9.44 -2.19
N LEU A 8 2.15 -9.47 -2.73
CA LEU A 8 3.32 -9.96 -1.99
C LEU A 8 3.60 -9.18 -0.69
N PRO A 9 3.56 -7.83 -0.67
CA PRO A 9 3.70 -7.08 0.58
C PRO A 9 2.58 -7.37 1.58
N LEU A 10 1.35 -7.62 1.13
CA LEU A 10 0.25 -8.00 2.00
C LEU A 10 0.50 -9.38 2.65
N ILE A 11 0.92 -10.36 1.85
CA ILE A 11 1.30 -11.69 2.35
C ILE A 11 2.43 -11.54 3.37
N GLY A 12 3.45 -10.73 3.05
CA GLY A 12 4.54 -10.39 3.96
C GLY A 12 4.05 -9.79 5.28
N ALA A 13 3.09 -8.87 5.23
CA ALA A 13 2.50 -8.24 6.42
C ALA A 13 1.77 -9.26 7.31
N ILE A 14 0.89 -10.08 6.71
CA ILE A 14 0.09 -11.10 7.42
C ILE A 14 1.01 -12.15 8.04
N LEU A 15 1.94 -12.70 7.27
CA LEU A 15 2.88 -13.70 7.77
C LEU A 15 3.78 -13.13 8.87
N SER A 16 4.25 -11.90 8.73
CA SER A 16 5.05 -11.23 9.76
C SER A 16 4.28 -11.03 11.04
N TRP A 17 2.98 -10.69 10.95
CA TRP A 17 2.12 -10.57 12.12
C TRP A 17 1.91 -11.90 12.84
N ILE A 18 1.61 -12.97 12.09
CA ILE A 18 1.37 -14.32 12.64
C ILE A 18 2.66 -14.89 13.25
N LEU A 19 3.78 -14.83 12.51
CA LEU A 19 5.06 -15.36 12.95
C LEU A 19 5.60 -14.60 14.16
N GLY A 20 5.40 -13.28 14.21
CA GLY A 20 5.84 -12.45 15.31
C GLY A 20 5.16 -12.75 16.64
N ASN A 21 3.91 -13.23 16.60
CA ASN A 21 3.18 -13.64 17.78
C ASN A 21 3.53 -15.05 18.27
N ARG A 22 4.08 -15.91 17.40
CA ARG A 22 4.26 -17.33 17.69
C ARG A 22 5.72 -17.78 17.73
N PHE A 23 6.61 -17.07 17.03
CA PHE A 23 8.03 -17.42 16.88
C PHE A 23 8.95 -16.22 17.18
N SER A 24 10.26 -16.46 17.01
CA SER A 24 11.29 -15.42 17.13
C SER A 24 11.16 -14.32 16.06
N SER A 25 11.81 -13.18 16.28
CA SER A 25 11.83 -12.05 15.33
C SER A 25 12.60 -12.33 14.03
N ILE A 26 13.52 -13.31 14.03
CA ILE A 26 14.35 -13.63 12.85
C ILE A 26 13.53 -14.12 11.66
N PRO A 27 12.66 -15.14 11.77
CA PRO A 27 11.84 -15.57 10.65
C PRO A 27 10.90 -14.48 10.13
N THR A 28 10.42 -13.59 11.00
CA THR A 28 9.60 -12.45 10.61
C THR A 28 10.33 -11.51 9.66
N TYR A 29 11.59 -11.17 9.94
CA TYR A 29 12.42 -10.35 9.07
C TYR A 29 12.65 -11.00 7.72
N ILE A 30 13.03 -12.29 7.72
CA ILE A 30 13.33 -13.02 6.49
C ILE A 30 12.09 -13.03 5.59
N VAL A 31 10.92 -13.36 6.11
CA VAL A 31 9.68 -13.43 5.34
C VAL A 31 9.29 -12.07 4.78
N SER A 32 9.25 -11.03 5.63
CA SER A 32 8.87 -9.68 5.19
C SER A 32 9.79 -9.16 4.09
N ILE A 33 11.11 -9.25 4.30
CA ILE A 33 12.11 -8.78 3.37
C ILE A 33 12.08 -9.59 2.07
N SER A 34 11.97 -10.92 2.14
CA SER A 34 11.92 -11.78 0.95
C SER A 34 10.69 -11.47 0.08
N CYS A 35 9.52 -11.28 0.68
CA CYS A 35 8.30 -10.91 -0.06
C CYS A 35 8.46 -9.57 -0.77
N LEU A 36 9.09 -8.58 -0.12
CA LEU A 36 9.31 -7.27 -0.72
C LEU A 36 10.38 -7.27 -1.80
N PHE A 37 11.50 -7.97 -1.59
CA PHE A 37 12.50 -8.11 -2.63
C PHE A 37 11.95 -8.83 -3.87
N LEU A 38 11.13 -9.86 -3.67
CA LEU A 38 10.44 -10.53 -4.77
C LEU A 38 9.49 -9.58 -5.50
N SER A 39 8.69 -8.80 -4.77
CA SER A 39 7.82 -7.75 -5.35
C SER A 39 8.63 -6.71 -6.11
N MET A 40 9.78 -6.27 -5.58
CA MET A 40 10.69 -5.34 -6.24
C MET A 40 11.21 -5.91 -7.56
N ILE A 41 11.68 -7.15 -7.59
CA ILE A 41 12.17 -7.80 -8.80
C ILE A 41 11.08 -7.88 -9.87
N ILE A 42 9.86 -8.28 -9.48
CA ILE A 42 8.72 -8.35 -10.40
C ILE A 42 8.37 -6.95 -10.92
N SER A 43 8.47 -5.89 -10.10
CA SER A 43 8.24 -4.51 -10.53
C SER A 43 9.25 -4.04 -11.58
N TRP A 44 10.53 -4.42 -11.45
CA TRP A 44 11.55 -4.14 -12.45
C TRP A 44 11.26 -4.86 -13.79
N ILE A 45 10.82 -6.12 -13.72
CA ILE A 45 10.41 -6.88 -14.90
C ILE A 45 9.18 -6.24 -15.56
N ALA A 46 8.17 -5.87 -14.77
CA ALA A 46 6.98 -5.21 -15.28
C ALA A 46 7.29 -3.86 -15.94
N PHE A 47 8.18 -3.07 -15.32
CA PHE A 47 8.63 -1.81 -15.91
C PHE A 47 9.32 -2.02 -17.26
N TYR A 48 10.21 -3.01 -17.37
CA TYR A 48 10.89 -3.32 -18.61
C TYR A 48 9.90 -3.76 -19.70
N ASP A 49 8.95 -4.61 -19.36
CA ASP A 49 8.00 -5.20 -20.30
C ASP A 49 6.95 -4.16 -20.76
N ILE A 50 6.37 -3.40 -19.86
CA ILE A 50 5.27 -2.47 -20.17
C ILE A 50 5.80 -1.11 -20.61
N ALA A 51 6.79 -0.53 -19.92
CA ALA A 51 7.27 0.80 -20.22
C ALA A 51 8.27 0.85 -21.39
N ILE A 52 9.13 -0.17 -21.55
CA ILE A 52 10.15 -0.18 -22.60
C ILE A 52 9.68 -0.97 -23.80
N LEU A 53 9.20 -2.20 -23.63
CA LEU A 53 8.72 -3.04 -24.74
C LEU A 53 7.31 -2.67 -25.20
N LYS A 54 6.58 -1.85 -24.43
CA LYS A 54 5.19 -1.41 -24.73
C LYS A 54 4.22 -2.57 -24.94
N ASN A 55 4.41 -3.65 -24.21
CA ASN A 55 3.45 -4.75 -24.21
C ASN A 55 2.23 -4.35 -23.36
N ASP A 56 1.05 -4.45 -23.94
CA ASP A 56 -0.18 -4.21 -23.19
C ASP A 56 -0.44 -5.35 -22.20
N PHE A 57 -0.78 -5.00 -20.98
CA PHE A 57 -1.18 -5.94 -19.96
C PHE A 57 -2.51 -5.54 -19.34
N GLU A 58 -3.54 -6.35 -19.61
CA GLU A 58 -4.83 -6.19 -18.94
C GLU A 58 -4.76 -6.82 -17.55
N GLY A 59 -5.02 -6.00 -16.54
CA GLY A 59 -5.13 -6.44 -15.15
C GLY A 59 -6.35 -7.33 -14.92
N VAL A 60 -6.37 -8.03 -13.80
CA VAL A 60 -7.55 -8.81 -13.39
C VAL A 60 -8.65 -7.84 -12.98
N SER A 61 -9.81 -7.98 -13.64
CA SER A 61 -11.03 -7.23 -13.34
C SER A 61 -12.01 -8.14 -12.59
N LEU A 62 -12.42 -7.72 -11.40
CA LEU A 62 -13.39 -8.44 -10.57
C LEU A 62 -14.60 -7.53 -10.27
N PRO A 63 -15.85 -8.03 -10.41
CA PRO A 63 -17.01 -7.25 -10.04
C PRO A 63 -17.03 -7.02 -8.53
N TRP A 64 -17.06 -5.75 -8.11
CA TRP A 64 -17.10 -5.38 -6.70
C TRP A 64 -18.48 -4.91 -6.26
N ILE A 65 -18.97 -3.82 -6.86
CA ILE A 65 -20.30 -3.27 -6.55
C ILE A 65 -21.11 -3.24 -7.83
N ASN A 66 -22.30 -3.83 -7.78
CA ASN A 66 -23.25 -3.83 -8.88
C ASN A 66 -24.63 -3.48 -8.33
N SER A 67 -25.06 -2.23 -8.50
CA SER A 67 -26.35 -1.71 -8.00
C SER A 67 -27.03 -0.88 -9.07
N GLY A 68 -27.97 -1.46 -9.79
CA GLY A 68 -28.66 -0.81 -10.89
C GLY A 68 -27.72 -0.41 -12.03
N GLU A 69 -27.67 0.89 -12.34
CA GLU A 69 -26.75 1.44 -13.36
C GLU A 69 -25.32 1.63 -12.84
N PHE A 70 -25.12 1.65 -11.51
CA PHE A 70 -23.82 1.85 -10.91
C PHE A 70 -23.04 0.53 -10.84
N ARG A 71 -21.91 0.47 -11.58
CA ARG A 71 -21.00 -0.67 -11.60
C ARG A 71 -19.59 -0.21 -11.23
N ALA A 72 -19.05 -0.72 -10.14
CA ALA A 72 -17.66 -0.54 -9.79
C ALA A 72 -16.93 -1.90 -9.89
N LEU A 73 -15.86 -1.92 -10.65
CA LEU A 73 -15.00 -3.08 -10.81
C LEU A 73 -13.77 -2.91 -9.91
N TRP A 74 -13.28 -4.01 -9.37
CA TRP A 74 -11.98 -4.05 -8.74
C TRP A 74 -10.96 -4.41 -9.81
N GLU A 75 -10.24 -3.41 -10.30
CA GLU A 75 -9.38 -3.53 -11.45
C GLU A 75 -8.03 -2.86 -11.20
N PHE A 76 -6.95 -3.55 -11.58
CA PHE A 76 -5.61 -3.01 -11.44
C PHE A 76 -5.12 -2.49 -12.77
N ASN A 77 -4.73 -1.21 -12.80
CA ASN A 77 -4.16 -0.59 -13.97
C ASN A 77 -2.63 -0.76 -13.98
N PHE A 78 -2.11 -1.28 -15.09
CA PHE A 78 -0.69 -1.48 -15.35
C PHE A 78 -0.25 -0.67 -16.57
N ASP A 79 -0.34 0.65 -16.47
CA ASP A 79 0.19 1.56 -17.48
C ASP A 79 1.65 1.94 -17.20
N THR A 80 2.26 2.68 -18.10
CA THR A 80 3.66 3.14 -17.95
C THR A 80 3.86 3.95 -16.65
N LEU A 81 2.90 4.81 -16.29
CA LEU A 81 2.97 5.64 -15.10
C LEU A 81 2.91 4.79 -13.82
N SER A 82 1.94 3.88 -13.75
CA SER A 82 1.79 2.95 -12.62
C SER A 82 3.03 2.07 -12.46
N CYS A 83 3.62 1.58 -13.56
CA CYS A 83 4.84 0.76 -13.51
C CYS A 83 6.05 1.52 -12.97
N VAL A 84 6.24 2.79 -13.36
CA VAL A 84 7.28 3.66 -12.78
C VAL A 84 7.06 3.81 -11.28
N MET A 85 5.83 4.05 -10.85
CA MET A 85 5.49 4.20 -9.43
C MET A 85 5.67 2.89 -8.65
N PHE A 86 5.32 1.72 -9.21
CA PHE A 86 5.60 0.42 -8.60
C PHE A 86 7.09 0.20 -8.37
N LEU A 87 7.91 0.55 -9.36
CA LEU A 87 9.35 0.45 -9.27
C LEU A 87 9.90 1.32 -8.13
N VAL A 88 9.50 2.59 -8.07
CA VAL A 88 9.95 3.52 -7.03
C VAL A 88 9.50 3.05 -5.64
N VAL A 89 8.19 2.77 -5.47
CA VAL A 89 7.61 2.38 -4.18
C VAL A 89 8.26 1.10 -3.65
N ASN A 90 8.36 0.05 -4.49
CA ASN A 90 8.93 -1.23 -4.06
C ASN A 90 10.43 -1.16 -3.79
N THR A 91 11.19 -0.41 -4.60
CA THR A 91 12.63 -0.25 -4.40
C THR A 91 12.92 0.49 -3.09
N VAL A 92 12.25 1.62 -2.86
CA VAL A 92 12.42 2.37 -1.61
C VAL A 92 11.96 1.55 -0.41
N SER A 93 10.81 0.88 -0.51
CA SER A 93 10.28 0.05 0.58
C SER A 93 11.23 -1.11 0.92
N ALA A 94 11.80 -1.80 -0.07
CA ALA A 94 12.75 -2.88 0.15
C ALA A 94 14.00 -2.38 0.91
N MET A 95 14.53 -1.21 0.54
CA MET A 95 15.67 -0.59 1.24
C MET A 95 15.33 -0.18 2.67
N VAL A 96 14.14 0.40 2.88
CA VAL A 96 13.66 0.78 4.21
C VAL A 96 13.47 -0.45 5.10
N HIS A 97 12.94 -1.56 4.57
CA HIS A 97 12.82 -2.81 5.33
C HIS A 97 14.18 -3.36 5.74
N LEU A 98 15.16 -3.34 4.83
CA LEU A 98 16.52 -3.77 5.15
C LEU A 98 17.14 -2.90 6.25
N TYR A 99 17.01 -1.57 6.13
CA TYR A 99 17.45 -0.64 7.16
C TYR A 99 16.78 -0.87 8.52
N SER A 100 15.49 -1.19 8.50
CA SER A 100 14.66 -1.38 9.70
C SER A 100 15.11 -2.57 10.55
N VAL A 101 15.79 -3.55 9.98
CA VAL A 101 16.37 -4.68 10.73
C VAL A 101 17.38 -4.18 11.77
N GLY A 102 18.28 -3.30 11.35
CA GLY A 102 19.26 -2.68 12.26
C GLY A 102 18.61 -1.69 13.22
N TYR A 103 17.73 -0.81 12.67
CA TYR A 103 17.06 0.23 13.45
C TYR A 103 16.23 -0.32 14.62
N MET A 104 15.49 -1.39 14.38
CA MET A 104 14.61 -2.02 15.38
C MET A 104 15.31 -3.11 16.20
N SER A 105 16.64 -3.28 16.09
CA SER A 105 17.39 -4.38 16.72
C SER A 105 17.22 -4.45 18.25
N HIS A 106 16.97 -3.33 18.90
CA HIS A 106 16.81 -3.23 20.37
C HIS A 106 15.37 -3.20 20.85
N ASP A 107 14.36 -3.10 19.95
CA ASP A 107 12.96 -3.05 20.31
C ASP A 107 12.36 -4.45 20.46
N LYS A 108 11.43 -4.61 21.42
CA LYS A 108 10.72 -5.88 21.66
C LYS A 108 9.64 -6.17 20.60
N SER A 109 9.09 -5.15 19.95
CA SER A 109 7.94 -5.24 19.06
C SER A 109 8.33 -5.22 17.57
N LYS A 110 9.49 -5.77 17.22
CA LYS A 110 10.06 -5.78 15.86
C LYS A 110 9.11 -6.31 14.79
N ALA A 111 8.46 -7.44 15.07
CA ALA A 111 7.56 -8.10 14.15
C ALA A 111 6.35 -7.23 13.79
N ARG A 112 5.79 -6.53 14.78
CA ARG A 112 4.67 -5.60 14.57
C ARG A 112 5.08 -4.43 13.67
N PHE A 113 6.28 -3.89 13.85
CA PHE A 113 6.81 -2.82 13.02
C PHE A 113 6.95 -3.25 11.56
N MET A 114 7.56 -4.42 11.30
CA MET A 114 7.72 -4.97 9.96
C MET A 114 6.37 -5.26 9.28
N ALA A 115 5.40 -5.78 10.04
CA ALA A 115 4.05 -5.99 9.52
C ALA A 115 3.37 -4.68 9.11
N TYR A 116 3.47 -3.63 9.91
CA TYR A 116 2.90 -2.31 9.58
C TYR A 116 3.58 -1.67 8.37
N LEU A 117 4.89 -1.82 8.26
CA LEU A 117 5.64 -1.28 7.15
C LEU A 117 5.32 -1.99 5.83
N SER A 118 5.18 -3.33 5.87
CA SER A 118 4.72 -4.12 4.71
C SER A 118 3.26 -3.79 4.34
N PHE A 119 2.39 -3.59 5.34
CA PHE A 119 1.01 -3.17 5.11
C PHE A 119 0.92 -1.78 4.48
N PHE A 120 1.77 -0.85 4.91
CA PHE A 120 1.88 0.47 4.27
C PHE A 120 2.26 0.36 2.80
N THR A 121 3.25 -0.48 2.47
CA THR A 121 3.65 -0.70 1.08
C THR A 121 2.51 -1.29 0.25
N PHE A 122 1.78 -2.27 0.78
CA PHE A 122 0.60 -2.83 0.12
C PHE A 122 -0.45 -1.74 -0.17
N ALA A 123 -0.81 -0.93 0.83
CA ALA A 123 -1.81 0.13 0.68
C ALA A 123 -1.39 1.16 -0.39
N MET A 124 -0.10 1.51 -0.43
CA MET A 124 0.45 2.42 -1.42
C MET A 124 0.40 1.84 -2.84
N LEU A 125 0.70 0.54 -2.99
CA LEU A 125 0.59 -0.14 -4.29
C LEU A 125 -0.86 -0.26 -4.76
N MET A 126 -1.80 -0.51 -3.84
CA MET A 126 -3.23 -0.50 -4.12
C MET A 126 -3.72 0.86 -4.63
N LEU A 127 -3.23 1.94 -4.02
CA LEU A 127 -3.55 3.30 -4.43
C LEU A 127 -3.04 3.60 -5.84
N VAL A 128 -1.78 3.28 -6.11
CA VAL A 128 -1.13 3.56 -7.40
C VAL A 128 -1.71 2.73 -8.54
N SER A 129 -2.18 1.50 -8.25
CA SER A 129 -2.76 0.59 -9.25
C SER A 129 -4.26 0.80 -9.50
N SER A 130 -4.89 1.74 -8.82
CA SER A 130 -6.34 1.92 -8.91
C SER A 130 -6.77 2.40 -10.31
N ASN A 131 -7.77 1.74 -10.88
CA ASN A 131 -8.36 2.13 -12.16
C ASN A 131 -9.64 2.97 -12.00
N ASN A 132 -10.18 3.04 -10.79
CA ASN A 132 -11.36 3.85 -10.47
C ASN A 132 -11.20 4.57 -9.13
N LEU A 133 -11.99 5.62 -8.95
CA LEU A 133 -11.91 6.50 -7.78
C LEU A 133 -12.33 5.84 -6.47
N LEU A 134 -13.22 4.84 -6.51
CA LEU A 134 -13.57 4.07 -5.31
C LEU A 134 -12.39 3.22 -4.82
N GLN A 135 -11.69 2.58 -5.73
CA GLN A 135 -10.51 1.79 -5.42
C GLN A 135 -9.35 2.70 -4.97
N LEU A 136 -9.20 3.87 -5.61
CA LEU A 136 -8.24 4.89 -5.20
C LEU A 136 -8.52 5.36 -3.77
N PHE A 137 -9.78 5.65 -3.45
CA PHE A 137 -10.19 6.02 -2.10
C PHE A 137 -9.87 4.92 -1.08
N PHE A 138 -10.13 3.66 -1.42
CA PHE A 138 -9.77 2.52 -0.57
C PHE A 138 -8.25 2.46 -0.30
N GLY A 139 -7.43 2.61 -1.32
CA GLY A 139 -5.97 2.65 -1.18
C GLY A 139 -5.50 3.84 -0.33
N TRP A 140 -6.08 5.01 -0.55
CA TRP A 140 -5.81 6.25 0.21
C TRP A 140 -6.11 6.09 1.71
N GLU A 141 -7.28 5.56 2.03
CA GLU A 141 -7.65 5.24 3.41
C GLU A 141 -6.71 4.21 4.04
N GLY A 142 -6.31 3.18 3.27
CA GLY A 142 -5.35 2.19 3.71
C GLY A 142 -3.99 2.79 4.08
N VAL A 143 -3.47 3.73 3.28
CA VAL A 143 -2.24 4.49 3.57
C VAL A 143 -2.42 5.34 4.82
N GLY A 144 -3.58 5.99 4.99
CA GLY A 144 -3.92 6.77 6.18
C GLY A 144 -3.88 5.95 7.47
N VAL A 145 -4.52 4.78 7.44
CA VAL A 145 -4.52 3.84 8.58
C VAL A 145 -3.11 3.29 8.85
N ALA A 146 -2.37 2.90 7.82
CA ALA A 146 -1.00 2.41 7.99
C ALA A 146 -0.08 3.48 8.58
N SER A 147 -0.22 4.73 8.15
CA SER A 147 0.52 5.88 8.70
C SER A 147 0.19 6.09 10.17
N TYR A 148 -1.09 6.05 10.54
CA TYR A 148 -1.53 6.14 11.93
C TYR A 148 -0.87 5.07 12.80
N LEU A 149 -0.84 3.82 12.34
CA LEU A 149 -0.24 2.69 13.06
C LEU A 149 1.29 2.83 13.21
N LEU A 150 1.97 3.37 12.19
CA LEU A 150 3.42 3.59 12.21
C LEU A 150 3.81 4.78 13.10
N ILE A 151 3.10 5.90 13.03
CA ILE A 151 3.36 7.08 13.88
C ILE A 151 3.05 6.75 15.33
N GLY A 152 1.95 6.04 15.58
CA GLY A 152 1.51 5.59 16.92
C GLY A 152 2.22 4.31 17.40
N PHE A 153 3.30 3.87 16.76
CA PHE A 153 3.96 2.61 17.08
C PHE A 153 4.36 2.51 18.56
N TRP A 154 4.96 3.56 19.11
CA TRP A 154 5.25 3.68 20.54
C TRP A 154 4.09 4.31 21.31
N TYR A 155 2.97 3.61 21.38
CA TYR A 155 1.72 4.07 22.01
C TYR A 155 1.87 4.48 23.49
N ASN A 156 2.94 4.05 24.18
CA ASN A 156 3.24 4.46 25.55
C ASN A 156 3.70 5.92 25.65
N LYS A 157 4.15 6.53 24.54
CA LYS A 157 4.58 7.92 24.49
C LYS A 157 3.40 8.81 24.10
N LYS A 158 2.94 9.67 25.03
CA LYS A 158 1.83 10.61 24.77
C LYS A 158 2.06 11.48 23.53
N SER A 159 3.31 11.89 23.25
CA SER A 159 3.66 12.66 22.04
C SER A 159 3.40 11.88 20.76
N ALA A 160 3.73 10.59 20.71
CA ALA A 160 3.50 9.74 19.55
C ALA A 160 2.00 9.51 19.31
N THR A 161 1.24 9.23 20.37
CA THR A 161 -0.21 9.05 20.29
C THR A 161 -0.92 10.32 19.82
N SER A 162 -0.55 11.48 20.37
CA SER A 162 -1.11 12.76 19.94
C SER A 162 -0.78 13.08 18.49
N ALA A 163 0.47 12.80 18.04
CA ALA A 163 0.88 12.97 16.65
C ALA A 163 0.12 12.03 15.69
N ALA A 164 -0.10 10.78 16.09
CA ALA A 164 -0.85 9.81 15.28
C ALA A 164 -2.32 10.26 15.11
N VAL A 165 -2.99 10.68 16.18
CA VAL A 165 -4.36 11.21 16.11
C VAL A 165 -4.42 12.45 15.22
N LYS A 166 -3.46 13.38 15.36
CA LYS A 166 -3.39 14.58 14.53
C LYS A 166 -3.23 14.22 13.05
N ALA A 167 -2.33 13.32 12.71
CA ALA A 167 -2.11 12.87 11.34
C ALA A 167 -3.38 12.22 10.76
N PHE A 168 -4.07 11.39 11.54
CA PHE A 168 -5.32 10.76 11.13
C PHE A 168 -6.42 11.79 10.87
N LEU A 169 -6.61 12.78 11.75
CA LEU A 169 -7.60 13.84 11.58
C LEU A 169 -7.32 14.70 10.35
N VAL A 170 -6.06 15.04 10.10
CA VAL A 170 -5.68 15.81 8.90
C VAL A 170 -5.97 15.03 7.61
N ASN A 171 -5.70 13.72 7.59
CA ASN A 171 -6.08 12.88 6.46
C ASN A 171 -7.60 12.89 6.23
N ARG A 172 -8.42 12.83 7.30
CA ARG A 172 -9.88 12.90 7.17
C ARG A 172 -10.39 14.22 6.57
N VAL A 173 -9.72 15.32 6.82
CA VAL A 173 -10.03 16.60 6.15
C VAL A 173 -9.71 16.53 4.65
N GLY A 174 -8.62 15.85 4.28
CA GLY A 174 -8.29 15.56 2.88
C GLY A 174 -9.35 14.67 2.19
N ASP A 175 -9.87 13.68 2.90
CA ASP A 175 -10.93 12.76 2.43
C ASP A 175 -12.24 13.51 2.12
N LEU A 176 -12.61 14.47 2.96
CA LEU A 176 -13.73 15.37 2.70
C LEU A 176 -13.53 16.17 1.41
N GLY A 177 -12.30 16.69 1.18
CA GLY A 177 -11.97 17.39 -0.05
C GLY A 177 -12.12 16.51 -1.29
N LEU A 178 -11.63 15.27 -1.24
CA LEU A 178 -11.74 14.30 -2.33
C LEU A 178 -13.22 13.91 -2.59
N SER A 179 -14.01 13.71 -1.54
CA SER A 179 -15.44 13.42 -1.65
C SER A 179 -16.22 14.60 -2.25
N LEU A 180 -15.91 15.83 -1.88
CA LEU A 180 -16.56 17.04 -2.41
C LEU A 180 -16.26 17.25 -3.89
N ILE A 181 -15.06 16.96 -4.36
CA ILE A 181 -14.71 17.02 -5.78
C ILE A 181 -15.62 16.08 -6.58
N HIS A 182 -15.88 14.89 -6.09
CA HIS A 182 -16.78 13.92 -6.72
C HIS A 182 -18.25 14.37 -6.79
N ILE A 183 -18.72 15.05 -5.75
CA ILE A 183 -20.11 15.54 -5.69
C ILE A 183 -20.29 16.77 -6.61
N SER A 184 -19.26 17.58 -6.77
CA SER A 184 -19.33 18.84 -7.54
C SER A 184 -19.02 18.69 -9.04
N GLU A 185 -18.23 17.70 -9.46
CA GLU A 185 -17.90 17.50 -10.88
C GLU A 185 -19.11 17.15 -11.78
N PRO A 186 -20.08 16.32 -11.37
CA PRO A 186 -21.27 16.04 -12.18
C PRO A 186 -22.15 17.25 -12.45
N THR A 187 -22.00 18.32 -11.69
CA THR A 187 -22.79 19.58 -11.84
C THR A 187 -22.14 20.61 -12.74
N ARG A 188 -20.95 20.34 -13.29
CA ARG A 188 -20.30 21.25 -14.25
C ARG A 188 -21.02 21.15 -15.59
N PRO A 189 -21.64 22.23 -16.12
CA PRO A 189 -22.27 22.20 -17.43
C PRO A 189 -21.20 21.86 -18.48
N SER A 190 -21.48 20.87 -19.33
CA SER A 190 -20.68 20.60 -20.51
C SER A 190 -20.71 21.83 -21.42
N GLN A 191 -19.66 22.59 -21.43
CA GLN A 191 -19.45 23.67 -22.42
C GLN A 191 -19.08 23.09 -23.78
#